data_88e14662570eb7b908265a4e91e1e911
#
_entry.id   88e14662570eb7b908265a4e91e1e911
#
_cell.length_a   1.000
_cell.length_b   1.000
_cell.length_c   1.000
_cell.angle_alpha   90.00
_cell.angle_beta   90.00
_cell.angle_gamma   90.00
#
_symmetry.space_group_name_H-M   'P 1'
#
loop_
_entity.id
_entity.type
_entity.pdbx_description
1 polymer ?
#
loop_
_entity_poly.entity_id
_entity_poly.type
_entity_poly.pdbx_seq_one_letter_code
_entity_poly.pdbx_strand_id
1 'polypeptide(L)'
;MIRHSRPLYLTTLLAAAITLATSACTPKDSLERHTKHYVYASDDRSDPNFYTNKADTTRMMIPFFRQFRDMGEKDRAAGVSKEAAQQRVKEFHSEKFLESLQGTTTFAGRKYTNSRMPSPEKLRLLADTISTVYLDGYEGRK
;
A
#
# COMPACT_ATOMS: atom_id res chain seq x y z
N MET A 1 -39.29 -12.39 53.18
CA MET A 1 -39.35 -12.51 51.71
C MET A 1 -38.19 -11.73 51.10
N ILE A 2 -37.07 -12.38 50.81
CA ILE A 2 -35.89 -11.75 50.22
C ILE A 2 -35.86 -12.18 48.76
N ARG A 3 -36.20 -11.25 47.83
CA ARG A 3 -36.19 -11.46 46.40
C ARG A 3 -34.75 -11.37 45.89
N HIS A 4 -34.23 -12.48 45.38
CA HIS A 4 -32.92 -12.59 44.76
C HIS A 4 -32.94 -11.96 43.34
N SER A 5 -32.47 -10.71 43.23
CA SER A 5 -32.28 -10.00 41.95
C SER A 5 -30.81 -10.01 41.48
N ARG A 6 -30.07 -11.08 41.78
CA ARG A 6 -28.62 -11.19 41.45
C ARG A 6 -28.22 -11.76 40.11
N PRO A 7 -29.04 -12.42 39.26
CA PRO A 7 -28.54 -12.94 37.99
C PRO A 7 -28.51 -11.93 36.83
N LEU A 8 -29.29 -10.83 36.88
CA LEU A 8 -29.36 -9.91 35.73
C LEU A 8 -28.09 -9.07 35.56
N TYR A 9 -27.39 -8.71 36.64
CA TYR A 9 -26.17 -7.89 36.52
C TYR A 9 -24.94 -8.66 36.02
N LEU A 10 -24.91 -9.98 36.23
CA LEU A 10 -23.79 -10.81 35.79
C LEU A 10 -23.83 -11.02 34.27
N THR A 11 -25.00 -11.12 33.66
CA THR A 11 -25.17 -11.30 32.22
C THR A 11 -24.86 -10.03 31.44
N THR A 12 -25.19 -8.85 31.99
CA THR A 12 -24.87 -7.56 31.35
C THR A 12 -23.38 -7.25 31.40
N LEU A 13 -22.66 -7.62 32.45
CA LEU A 13 -21.20 -7.46 32.54
C LEU A 13 -20.46 -8.37 31.58
N LEU A 14 -20.94 -9.59 31.37
CA LEU A 14 -20.32 -10.53 30.42
C LEU A 14 -20.51 -10.09 28.98
N ALA A 15 -21.66 -9.52 28.61
CA ALA A 15 -21.92 -9.00 27.27
C ALA A 15 -21.07 -7.77 26.93
N ALA A 16 -20.82 -6.89 27.91
CA ALA A 16 -19.96 -5.72 27.73
C ALA A 16 -18.47 -6.07 27.55
N ALA A 17 -17.99 -7.16 28.17
CA ALA A 17 -16.62 -7.61 28.03
C ALA A 17 -16.31 -8.21 26.64
N ILE A 18 -17.29 -8.83 25.98
CA ILE A 18 -17.14 -9.44 24.66
C ILE A 18 -17.03 -8.37 23.57
N THR A 19 -17.71 -7.24 23.70
CA THR A 19 -17.67 -6.16 22.70
C THR A 19 -16.33 -5.39 22.68
N LEU A 20 -15.58 -5.37 23.78
CA LEU A 20 -14.27 -4.73 23.87
C LEU A 20 -13.13 -5.57 23.25
N ALA A 21 -13.32 -6.88 23.13
CA ALA A 21 -12.28 -7.78 22.60
C ALA A 21 -12.19 -7.77 21.05
N THR A 22 -13.19 -7.25 20.35
CA THR A 22 -13.21 -7.22 18.87
C THR A 22 -12.47 -6.04 18.25
N SER A 23 -12.03 -5.07 19.07
CA SER A 23 -11.36 -3.85 18.59
C SER A 23 -9.84 -4.01 18.38
N ALA A 24 -9.25 -5.15 18.71
CA ALA A 24 -7.80 -5.31 18.77
C ALA A 24 -7.15 -5.72 17.43
N CYS A 25 -7.92 -6.03 16.40
CA CYS A 25 -7.39 -6.34 15.07
C CYS A 25 -7.82 -5.25 14.09
N THR A 26 -7.20 -4.06 14.15
CA THR A 26 -7.27 -3.12 13.04
C THR A 26 -6.52 -3.77 11.88
N PRO A 27 -7.18 -4.14 10.77
CA PRO A 27 -6.46 -4.66 9.61
C PRO A 27 -5.48 -3.57 9.17
N LYS A 28 -4.21 -3.93 9.05
CA LYS A 28 -3.20 -3.01 8.50
C LYS A 28 -3.70 -2.50 7.16
N ASP A 29 -3.61 -1.19 6.96
CA ASP A 29 -3.95 -0.54 5.70
C ASP A 29 -3.33 -1.32 4.52
N SER A 30 -4.12 -1.60 3.49
CA SER A 30 -3.67 -2.31 2.29
C SER A 30 -2.45 -1.64 1.66
N LEU A 31 -2.40 -0.30 1.68
CA LEU A 31 -1.26 0.48 1.20
C LEU A 31 0.04 0.13 1.95
N GLU A 32 0.01 0.08 3.29
CA GLU A 32 1.18 -0.30 4.08
C GLU A 32 1.60 -1.74 3.79
N ARG A 33 0.63 -2.64 3.67
CA ARG A 33 0.86 -4.06 3.39
C ARG A 33 1.53 -4.27 2.02
N HIS A 34 1.03 -3.61 0.97
CA HIS A 34 1.59 -3.71 -0.38
C HIS A 34 2.96 -3.01 -0.48
N THR A 35 3.13 -1.86 0.17
CA THR A 35 4.42 -1.18 0.24
C THR A 35 5.47 -2.04 0.93
N LYS A 36 5.11 -2.65 2.06
CA LYS A 36 5.99 -3.58 2.77
C LYS A 36 6.35 -4.78 1.90
N HIS A 37 5.36 -5.39 1.24
CA HIS A 37 5.62 -6.50 0.33
C HIS A 37 6.63 -6.12 -0.75
N TYR A 38 6.43 -4.99 -1.43
CA TYR A 38 7.36 -4.47 -2.43
C TYR A 38 8.78 -4.33 -1.88
N VAL A 39 8.95 -3.65 -0.75
CA VAL A 39 10.27 -3.43 -0.15
C VAL A 39 10.97 -4.73 0.23
N TYR A 40 10.22 -5.71 0.73
CA TYR A 40 10.78 -6.98 1.16
C TYR A 40 11.05 -7.93 -0.01
N ALA A 41 10.27 -7.87 -1.08
CA ALA A 41 10.44 -8.69 -2.27
C ALA A 41 11.45 -8.11 -3.27
N SER A 42 11.64 -6.78 -3.29
CA SER A 42 12.64 -6.12 -4.15
C SER A 42 14.07 -6.25 -3.61
N ASP A 43 14.40 -7.43 -3.07
CA ASP A 43 15.68 -7.72 -2.41
C ASP A 43 16.89 -7.29 -3.24
N ASP A 44 17.52 -6.17 -2.85
CA ASP A 44 18.75 -5.69 -3.46
C ASP A 44 19.93 -6.08 -2.59
N ARG A 45 20.37 -7.31 -2.74
CA ARG A 45 21.55 -7.83 -2.03
C ARG A 45 22.83 -7.04 -2.31
N SER A 46 22.80 -6.16 -3.31
CA SER A 46 23.91 -5.29 -3.68
C SER A 46 23.97 -3.98 -2.88
N ASP A 47 22.93 -3.64 -2.11
CA ASP A 47 22.92 -2.45 -1.26
C ASP A 47 22.76 -2.83 0.23
N PRO A 48 23.88 -2.81 1.00
CA PRO A 48 23.83 -3.12 2.44
C PRO A 48 22.91 -2.22 3.25
N ASN A 49 22.74 -0.95 2.83
CA ASN A 49 21.86 0.00 3.51
C ASN A 49 20.38 -0.35 3.31
N PHE A 50 20.02 -0.84 2.14
CA PHE A 50 18.67 -1.31 1.86
C PHE A 50 18.31 -2.53 2.71
N TYR A 51 19.27 -3.39 2.99
CA TYR A 51 19.06 -4.61 3.77
C TYR A 51 18.80 -4.33 5.26
N THR A 52 19.49 -3.34 5.82
CA THR A 52 19.47 -3.04 7.27
C THR A 52 18.24 -2.27 7.72
N ASN A 53 17.57 -1.52 6.84
CA ASN A 53 16.51 -0.58 7.21
C ASN A 53 15.20 -0.77 6.42
N LYS A 54 14.78 -2.03 6.16
CA LYS A 54 13.53 -2.31 5.40
C LYS A 54 12.28 -1.66 5.99
N ALA A 55 12.23 -1.51 7.32
CA ALA A 55 11.10 -0.84 7.97
C ALA A 55 11.08 0.66 7.65
N ASP A 56 12.24 1.33 7.67
CA ASP A 56 12.35 2.74 7.33
C ASP A 56 12.11 2.96 5.83
N THR A 57 12.68 2.11 4.98
CA THR A 57 12.43 2.12 3.53
C THR A 57 10.94 1.96 3.23
N THR A 58 10.24 1.06 3.95
CA THR A 58 8.79 0.92 3.81
C THR A 58 8.08 2.25 4.12
N ARG A 59 8.41 2.89 5.25
CA ARG A 59 7.80 4.18 5.61
C ARG A 59 8.07 5.26 4.57
N MET A 60 9.27 5.32 4.03
CA MET A 60 9.65 6.28 2.99
C MET A 60 8.94 6.04 1.66
N MET A 61 8.61 4.80 1.33
CA MET A 61 7.93 4.43 0.09
C MET A 61 6.40 4.57 0.15
N ILE A 62 5.79 4.66 1.33
CA ILE A 62 4.33 4.84 1.47
C ILE A 62 3.81 6.06 0.69
N PRO A 63 4.42 7.27 0.77
CA PRO A 63 3.95 8.43 0.00
C PRO A 63 4.01 8.21 -1.51
N PHE A 64 5.01 7.48 -2.00
CA PHE A 64 5.11 7.13 -3.41
C PHE A 64 3.95 6.26 -3.87
N PHE A 65 3.60 5.20 -3.14
CA PHE A 65 2.49 4.34 -3.53
C PHE A 65 1.13 4.98 -3.28
N ARG A 66 1.02 5.84 -2.26
CA ARG A 66 -0.23 6.55 -1.93
C ARG A 66 -0.77 7.36 -3.10
N GLN A 67 0.07 8.02 -3.90
CA GLN A 67 -0.37 8.79 -5.06
C GLN A 67 -1.17 7.93 -6.06
N PHE A 68 -0.85 6.65 -6.21
CA PHE A 68 -1.59 5.73 -7.08
C PHE A 68 -2.91 5.29 -6.46
N ARG A 69 -2.95 5.09 -5.14
CA ARG A 69 -4.21 4.85 -4.44
C ARG A 69 -5.15 6.03 -4.58
N ASP A 70 -4.65 7.24 -4.32
CA ASP A 70 -5.43 8.48 -4.46
C ASP A 70 -5.92 8.68 -5.90
N MET A 71 -5.12 8.26 -6.90
CA MET A 71 -5.52 8.24 -8.30
C MET A 71 -6.71 7.29 -8.52
N GLY A 72 -6.66 6.09 -7.96
CA GLY A 72 -7.76 5.13 -8.04
C GLY A 72 -9.04 5.65 -7.39
N GLU A 73 -8.92 6.26 -6.21
CA GLU A 73 -10.04 6.88 -5.50
C GLU A 73 -10.67 8.03 -6.33
N LYS A 74 -9.86 8.87 -6.96
CA LYS A 74 -10.31 9.94 -7.85
C LYS A 74 -11.02 9.40 -9.09
N ASP A 75 -10.46 8.37 -9.73
CA ASP A 75 -11.06 7.73 -10.89
C ASP A 75 -12.44 7.14 -10.56
N ARG A 76 -12.55 6.48 -9.41
CA ARG A 76 -13.83 6.00 -8.89
C ARG A 76 -14.83 7.12 -8.68
N ALA A 77 -14.41 8.19 -8.02
CA ALA A 77 -15.27 9.36 -7.75
C ALA A 77 -15.71 10.06 -9.04
N ALA A 78 -14.87 10.05 -10.07
CA ALA A 78 -15.16 10.57 -11.40
C ALA A 78 -16.02 9.64 -12.27
N GLY A 79 -16.39 8.46 -11.79
CA GLY A 79 -17.21 7.50 -12.53
C GLY A 79 -16.46 6.82 -13.68
N VAL A 80 -15.13 6.74 -13.62
CA VAL A 80 -14.32 6.01 -14.62
C VAL A 80 -14.80 4.55 -14.67
N SER A 81 -14.99 4.01 -15.87
CA SER A 81 -15.48 2.63 -16.02
C SER A 81 -14.41 1.61 -15.60
N LYS A 82 -14.87 0.40 -15.31
CA LYS A 82 -13.99 -0.72 -14.94
C LYS A 82 -12.97 -1.05 -16.04
N GLU A 83 -13.42 -0.99 -17.29
CA GLU A 83 -12.61 -1.24 -18.49
C GLU A 83 -11.51 -0.18 -18.61
N ALA A 84 -11.85 1.10 -18.37
CA ALA A 84 -10.87 2.19 -18.40
C ALA A 84 -9.87 2.08 -17.25
N ALA A 85 -10.31 1.69 -16.05
CA ALA A 85 -9.42 1.42 -14.93
C ALA A 85 -8.46 0.25 -15.24
N GLN A 86 -8.93 -0.82 -15.86
CA GLN A 86 -8.09 -1.93 -16.30
C GLN A 86 -7.11 -1.52 -17.42
N GLN A 87 -7.51 -0.61 -18.31
CA GLN A 87 -6.59 -0.07 -19.32
C GLN A 87 -5.46 0.72 -18.66
N ARG A 88 -5.76 1.51 -17.61
CA ARG A 88 -4.74 2.22 -16.82
C ARG A 88 -3.77 1.27 -16.14
N VAL A 89 -4.25 0.15 -15.62
CA VAL A 89 -3.40 -0.91 -15.06
C VAL A 89 -2.42 -1.43 -16.11
N LYS A 90 -2.86 -1.65 -17.37
CA LYS A 90 -1.96 -2.05 -18.47
C LYS A 90 -0.93 -0.97 -18.78
N GLU A 91 -1.31 0.30 -18.68
CA GLU A 91 -0.37 1.42 -18.89
C GLU A 91 0.75 1.44 -17.85
N PHE A 92 0.48 1.07 -16.58
CA PHE A 92 1.51 0.97 -15.54
C PHE A 92 2.58 -0.09 -15.83
N HIS A 93 2.27 -1.06 -16.68
CA HIS A 93 3.23 -2.06 -17.14
C HIS A 93 3.98 -1.66 -18.44
N SER A 94 3.64 -0.50 -19.03
CA SER A 94 4.33 -0.04 -20.23
C SER A 94 5.75 0.43 -19.93
N GLU A 95 6.66 0.17 -20.84
CA GLU A 95 8.05 0.64 -20.78
C GLU A 95 8.11 2.16 -20.58
N LYS A 96 7.32 2.90 -21.37
CA LYS A 96 7.22 4.36 -21.25
C LYS A 96 6.86 4.85 -19.87
N PHE A 97 5.91 4.18 -19.22
CA PHE A 97 5.52 4.55 -17.85
C PHE A 97 6.64 4.25 -16.85
N LEU A 98 7.24 3.06 -16.94
CA LEU A 98 8.31 2.64 -16.04
C LEU A 98 9.56 3.51 -16.20
N GLU A 99 9.90 3.92 -17.42
CA GLU A 99 10.95 4.90 -17.68
C GLU A 99 10.65 6.27 -17.06
N SER A 100 9.38 6.70 -17.09
CA SER A 100 8.97 7.98 -16.47
C SER A 100 9.14 8.05 -14.96
N LEU A 101 9.18 6.89 -14.30
CA LEU A 101 9.42 6.77 -12.85
C LEU A 101 10.91 6.84 -12.50
N GLN A 102 11.79 6.77 -13.48
CA GLN A 102 13.24 6.90 -13.26
C GLN A 102 13.56 8.35 -12.88
N GLY A 103 13.96 8.53 -11.62
CA GLY A 103 14.27 9.86 -11.10
C GLY A 103 15.51 10.46 -11.75
N THR A 104 15.39 11.68 -12.25
CA THR A 104 16.53 12.52 -12.60
C THR A 104 16.99 13.29 -11.37
N THR A 105 18.22 13.07 -10.93
CA THR A 105 18.84 13.88 -9.89
C THR A 105 19.67 15.00 -10.54
N THR A 106 19.43 16.25 -10.15
CA THR A 106 20.26 17.38 -10.60
C THR A 106 21.31 17.67 -9.54
N PHE A 107 22.57 17.51 -9.89
CA PHE A 107 23.71 17.88 -9.04
C PHE A 107 24.63 18.84 -9.79
N ALA A 108 25.00 19.96 -9.17
CA ALA A 108 25.87 21.00 -9.74
C ALA A 108 25.42 21.46 -11.15
N GLY A 109 24.10 21.63 -11.36
CA GLY A 109 23.54 22.10 -12.62
C GLY A 109 23.51 21.06 -13.76
N ARG A 110 23.96 19.83 -13.51
CA ARG A 110 23.90 18.71 -14.45
C ARG A 110 22.81 17.71 -14.05
N LYS A 111 22.02 17.27 -15.01
CA LYS A 111 21.04 16.20 -14.81
C LYS A 111 21.74 14.85 -14.89
N TYR A 112 21.66 14.09 -13.84
CA TYR A 112 22.12 12.70 -13.81
C TYR A 112 20.88 11.80 -13.83
N THR A 113 20.72 11.04 -14.87
CA THR A 113 19.77 9.93 -14.87
C THR A 113 20.42 8.79 -14.09
N ASN A 114 19.68 8.21 -13.15
CA ASN A 114 20.18 7.07 -12.40
C ASN A 114 20.47 5.94 -13.39
N SER A 115 21.74 5.75 -13.75
CA SER A 115 22.21 4.84 -14.81
C SER A 115 22.11 3.37 -14.40
N ARG A 116 21.65 3.07 -13.21
CA ARG A 116 21.40 1.72 -12.75
C ARG A 116 19.91 1.40 -12.98
N MET A 117 19.61 0.94 -14.18
CA MET A 117 18.27 0.43 -14.50
C MET A 117 17.95 -0.72 -13.54
N PRO A 118 16.81 -0.66 -12.80
CA PRO A 118 16.40 -1.78 -12.00
C PRO A 118 16.26 -3.05 -12.87
N SER A 119 16.49 -4.22 -12.31
CA SER A 119 16.29 -5.45 -13.07
C SER A 119 14.85 -5.55 -13.61
N PRO A 120 14.63 -6.21 -14.74
CA PRO A 120 13.28 -6.41 -15.31
C PRO A 120 12.28 -6.99 -14.28
N GLU A 121 12.78 -7.84 -13.38
CA GLU A 121 11.99 -8.41 -12.29
C GLU A 121 11.53 -7.34 -11.28
N LYS A 122 12.41 -6.43 -10.89
CA LYS A 122 12.07 -5.29 -10.02
C LYS A 122 11.09 -4.33 -10.67
N LEU A 123 11.26 -4.07 -11.97
CA LEU A 123 10.33 -3.21 -12.71
C LEU A 123 8.94 -3.85 -12.77
N ARG A 124 8.86 -5.15 -12.98
CA ARG A 124 7.59 -5.89 -12.95
C ARG A 124 6.94 -5.81 -11.57
N LEU A 125 7.71 -6.11 -10.51
CA LEU A 125 7.22 -6.03 -9.12
C LEU A 125 6.72 -4.62 -8.78
N LEU A 126 7.39 -3.58 -9.27
CA LEU A 126 6.96 -2.19 -9.10
C LEU A 126 5.62 -1.94 -9.81
N ALA A 127 5.51 -2.33 -11.08
CA ALA A 127 4.27 -2.19 -11.85
C ALA A 127 3.10 -2.96 -11.22
N ASP A 128 3.34 -4.19 -10.77
CA ASP A 128 2.32 -5.01 -10.07
C ASP A 128 1.86 -4.36 -8.78
N THR A 129 2.79 -3.80 -7.99
CA THR A 129 2.46 -3.12 -6.74
C THR A 129 1.68 -1.83 -7.00
N ILE A 130 2.09 -1.01 -7.96
CA ILE A 130 1.37 0.21 -8.37
C ILE A 130 -0.05 -0.15 -8.81
N SER A 131 -0.20 -1.17 -9.65
CA SER A 131 -1.48 -1.65 -10.15
C SER A 131 -2.42 -2.09 -9.03
N THR A 132 -1.88 -2.86 -8.07
CA THR A 132 -2.66 -3.36 -6.93
C THR A 132 -3.12 -2.21 -6.04
N VAL A 133 -2.24 -1.28 -5.71
CA VAL A 133 -2.55 -0.12 -4.87
C VAL A 133 -3.56 0.81 -5.55
N TYR A 134 -3.43 1.03 -6.87
CA TYR A 134 -4.40 1.79 -7.66
C TYR A 134 -5.79 1.13 -7.61
N LEU A 135 -5.86 -0.19 -7.84
CA LEU A 135 -7.12 -0.92 -7.79
C LEU A 135 -7.73 -0.93 -6.38
N ASP A 136 -6.93 -0.97 -5.33
CA ASP A 136 -7.42 -0.84 -3.96
C ASP A 136 -8.12 0.52 -3.76
N GLY A 137 -7.54 1.61 -4.26
CA GLY A 137 -8.18 2.92 -4.25
C GLY A 137 -9.46 2.95 -5.09
N TYR A 138 -9.40 2.43 -6.31
CA TYR A 138 -10.53 2.38 -7.23
C TYR A 138 -11.70 1.52 -6.70
N GLU A 139 -11.43 0.42 -6.03
CA GLU A 139 -12.44 -0.47 -5.45
C GLU A 139 -12.82 -0.08 -4.02
N GLY A 140 -12.10 0.86 -3.38
CA GLY A 140 -12.32 1.30 -1.99
C GLY A 140 -11.92 0.26 -0.95
N ARG A 141 -10.94 -0.58 -1.26
CA ARG A 141 -10.36 -1.54 -0.32
C ARG A 141 -9.43 -0.83 0.67
N LYS A 142 -9.47 -1.26 1.94
CA LYS A 142 -8.64 -0.71 3.04
C LYS A 142 -7.55 -1.68 3.45
#